data_3c2299797c238750cc60c984a984b451
#
_entry.id   3c2299797c238750cc60c984a984b451
#
_cell.length_a   1.000
_cell.length_b   1.000
_cell.length_c   1.000
_cell.angle_alpha   90.00
_cell.angle_beta   90.00
_cell.angle_gamma   90.00
#
_symmetry.space_group_name_H-M   'P 1'
#
loop_
_entity.id
_entity.type
_entity.pdbx_description
1 polymer ?
#
loop_
_entity_poly.entity_id
_entity_poly.type
_entity_poly.pdbx_seq_one_letter_code
_entity_poly.pdbx_strand_id
1 'polypeptide(L)'
;EPAHHIPLGSTVYIGEKEYELLAYGGENVTLYDPDCPLFHEIMPRREFEAKLSENPLNSHLFTAHVDTPEVTEHTSAPEQAEAEATLEPEQAPTIQLAPPPAVRRHSKVSPTVLHPEIPVEQRHDYRIHDDTLGVGTPGEKFNGNVKAIRLLKKLEAEDRFATPEEQEVLARYVGWGGLADCFDERHSKYAELKALLTEDEYAAARASTLNAHYTTPVVIRAIYDTLSNMGFKTGNILEPSCGVGNFFGCLPEAMGGSKLYGVELDSITGRIAQQLYQNASITVQGYEKVNFPKDFFDVAVGNVPFGNYQVNDKAYNRLGFSIHNYFFAKALDQVRPGGIVAFVTSRYTMDSKDTTVRKYLAQRAELLGAIRLP
;
A
#
# COMPACT_ATOMS: atom_id res chain seq x y z
N GLU A 1 -21.58 30.82 8.48
CA GLU A 1 -20.59 31.39 7.56
C GLU A 1 -20.34 30.39 6.44
N PRO A 2 -20.32 30.80 5.15
CA PRO A 2 -20.12 29.86 4.05
C PRO A 2 -18.68 29.33 4.10
N ALA A 3 -18.56 28.01 4.15
CA ALA A 3 -17.28 27.33 4.06
C ALA A 3 -16.66 27.65 2.67
N HIS A 4 -15.58 28.40 2.65
CA HIS A 4 -14.82 28.66 1.41
C HIS A 4 -14.35 27.32 0.84
N HIS A 5 -14.78 27.03 -0.37
CA HIS A 5 -14.35 25.84 -1.09
C HIS A 5 -13.06 26.15 -1.85
N ILE A 6 -11.92 25.75 -1.25
CA ILE A 6 -10.62 25.89 -1.90
C ILE A 6 -10.40 24.69 -2.80
N PRO A 7 -10.13 24.86 -4.10
CA PRO A 7 -9.88 23.74 -5.01
C PRO A 7 -8.65 22.94 -4.58
N LEU A 8 -8.74 21.60 -4.69
CA LEU A 8 -7.57 20.74 -4.49
C LEU A 8 -6.54 21.01 -5.59
N GLY A 9 -5.26 20.98 -5.22
CA GLY A 9 -4.15 21.38 -6.08
C GLY A 9 -3.85 22.87 -6.02
N SER A 10 -4.58 23.66 -5.20
CA SER A 10 -4.25 25.07 -4.99
C SER A 10 -2.95 25.20 -4.20
N THR A 11 -2.14 26.16 -4.62
CA THR A 11 -0.99 26.62 -3.84
C THR A 11 -1.49 27.43 -2.65
N VAL A 12 -1.04 27.07 -1.45
CA VAL A 12 -1.38 27.74 -0.18
C VAL A 12 -0.10 28.09 0.58
N TYR A 13 -0.10 29.20 1.30
CA TYR A 13 1.04 29.66 2.07
C TYR A 13 0.72 29.61 3.56
N ILE A 14 1.51 28.84 4.33
CA ILE A 14 1.38 28.70 5.78
C ILE A 14 2.68 29.22 6.42
N GLY A 15 2.61 30.37 7.08
CA GLY A 15 3.81 31.08 7.52
C GLY A 15 4.68 31.47 6.32
N GLU A 16 5.94 31.10 6.30
CA GLU A 16 6.88 31.40 5.21
C GLU A 16 6.98 30.26 4.17
N LYS A 17 6.22 29.17 4.34
CA LYS A 17 6.29 27.99 3.47
C LYS A 17 5.14 27.93 2.48
N GLU A 18 5.48 27.45 1.29
CA GLU A 18 4.56 27.12 0.21
C GLU A 18 4.15 25.65 0.28
N TYR A 19 2.86 25.38 0.10
CA TYR A 19 2.30 24.03 0.07
C TYR A 19 1.28 23.89 -1.05
N GLU A 20 1.10 22.67 -1.54
CA GLU A 20 -0.02 22.32 -2.39
C GLU A 20 -1.12 21.63 -1.56
N LEU A 21 -2.37 22.07 -1.72
CA LEU A 21 -3.52 21.51 -1.01
C LEU A 21 -3.93 20.17 -1.62
N LEU A 22 -3.64 19.06 -0.93
CA LEU A 22 -3.94 17.72 -1.42
C LEU A 22 -5.32 17.20 -1.00
N ALA A 23 -5.76 17.52 0.21
CA ALA A 23 -7.06 17.13 0.71
C ALA A 23 -7.65 18.22 1.62
N TYR A 24 -8.93 18.53 1.39
CA TYR A 24 -9.70 19.50 2.15
C TYR A 24 -11.08 18.93 2.42
N GLY A 25 -11.20 18.15 3.48
CA GLY A 25 -12.46 17.51 3.84
C GLY A 25 -12.40 16.84 5.21
N GLY A 26 -13.51 16.84 5.94
CA GLY A 26 -13.54 16.32 7.30
C GLY A 26 -12.86 17.23 8.33
N GLU A 27 -12.24 16.64 9.34
CA GLU A 27 -11.60 17.35 10.46
C GLU A 27 -10.18 17.82 10.17
N ASN A 28 -9.53 17.27 9.13
CA ASN A 28 -8.13 17.55 8.81
C ASN A 28 -7.95 17.98 7.35
N VAL A 29 -6.85 18.70 7.12
CA VAL A 29 -6.36 19.15 5.82
C VAL A 29 -5.00 18.53 5.57
N THR A 30 -4.74 18.06 4.35
CA THR A 30 -3.45 17.49 3.93
C THR A 30 -2.77 18.42 2.94
N LEU A 31 -1.53 18.78 3.24
CA LEU A 31 -0.69 19.68 2.48
C LEU A 31 0.56 18.96 1.98
N TYR A 32 0.94 19.22 0.75
CA TYR A 32 2.20 18.75 0.16
C TYR A 32 3.25 19.85 0.28
N ASP A 33 4.42 19.53 0.83
CA ASP A 33 5.57 20.41 0.94
C ASP A 33 6.52 20.14 -0.24
N PRO A 34 6.67 21.07 -1.21
CA PRO A 34 7.56 20.91 -2.35
C PRO A 34 9.04 20.76 -1.97
N ASP A 35 9.44 21.37 -0.84
CA ASP A 35 10.81 21.28 -0.33
C ASP A 35 11.09 19.95 0.37
N CYS A 36 10.02 19.21 0.74
CA CYS A 36 10.12 17.91 1.38
C CYS A 36 9.15 16.90 0.73
N PRO A 37 9.40 16.47 -0.53
CA PRO A 37 8.46 15.70 -1.37
C PRO A 37 8.03 14.35 -0.80
N LEU A 38 8.70 13.86 0.22
CA LEU A 38 8.40 12.61 0.92
C LEU A 38 7.40 12.79 2.08
N PHE A 39 7.05 14.05 2.41
CA PHE A 39 6.23 14.36 3.57
C PHE A 39 5.02 15.21 3.18
N HIS A 40 3.86 14.84 3.70
CA HIS A 40 2.66 15.66 3.66
C HIS A 40 2.38 16.19 5.07
N GLU A 41 2.16 17.48 5.18
CA GLU A 41 1.75 18.07 6.44
C GLU A 41 0.24 17.88 6.60
N ILE A 42 -0.19 17.36 7.75
CA ILE A 42 -1.60 17.25 8.11
C ILE A 42 -1.84 18.13 9.31
N MET A 43 -2.83 19.00 9.19
CA MET A 43 -3.24 19.83 10.30
C MET A 43 -4.76 19.84 10.46
N PRO A 44 -5.28 20.12 11.67
CA PRO A 44 -6.70 20.30 11.90
C PRO A 44 -7.25 21.40 10.98
N ARG A 45 -8.41 21.17 10.39
CA ARG A 45 -9.04 22.10 9.45
C ARG A 45 -9.20 23.52 10.03
N ARG A 46 -9.57 23.65 11.30
CA ARG A 46 -9.69 24.94 11.98
C ARG A 46 -8.38 25.69 12.06
N GLU A 47 -7.28 24.96 12.31
CA GLU A 47 -5.94 25.53 12.36
C GLU A 47 -5.48 25.97 10.98
N PHE A 48 -5.74 25.16 9.95
CA PHE A 48 -5.46 25.47 8.56
C PHE A 48 -6.17 26.76 8.13
N GLU A 49 -7.50 26.83 8.35
CA GLU A 49 -8.30 27.99 7.98
C GLU A 49 -7.84 29.28 8.68
N ALA A 50 -7.43 29.19 9.96
CA ALA A 50 -6.85 30.32 10.69
C ALA A 50 -5.53 30.78 10.06
N LYS A 51 -4.58 29.86 9.85
CA LYS A 51 -3.27 30.18 9.25
C LYS A 51 -3.39 30.66 7.81
N LEU A 52 -4.35 30.12 7.05
CA LEU A 52 -4.59 30.52 5.66
C LEU A 52 -5.03 31.99 5.59
N SER A 53 -5.90 32.42 6.48
CA SER A 53 -6.41 33.82 6.54
C SER A 53 -5.39 34.83 7.06
N GLU A 54 -4.39 34.37 7.82
CA GLU A 54 -3.32 35.20 8.35
C GLU A 54 -2.27 35.61 7.29
N ASN A 55 -2.15 34.83 6.21
CA ASN A 55 -1.13 35.05 5.18
C ASN A 55 -1.70 35.80 3.96
N PRO A 56 -1.26 37.03 3.68
CA PRO A 56 -1.76 37.82 2.56
C PRO A 56 -1.51 37.22 1.17
N LEU A 57 -0.55 36.31 1.04
CA LEU A 57 -0.29 35.60 -0.22
C LEU A 57 -1.44 34.67 -0.61
N ASN A 58 -2.31 34.29 0.31
CA ASN A 58 -3.48 33.46 0.05
C ASN A 58 -4.71 34.30 -0.41
N SER A 59 -4.61 35.62 -0.55
CA SER A 59 -5.74 36.47 -0.95
C SER A 59 -6.40 36.05 -2.27
N HIS A 60 -5.65 35.47 -3.19
CA HIS A 60 -6.15 34.98 -4.47
C HIS A 60 -7.17 33.81 -4.31
N LEU A 61 -7.11 33.07 -3.21
CA LEU A 61 -8.02 31.94 -2.92
C LEU A 61 -9.42 32.41 -2.50
N PHE A 62 -9.56 33.68 -2.10
CA PHE A 62 -10.80 34.27 -1.61
C PHE A 62 -11.48 35.20 -2.62
N THR A 63 -10.85 35.47 -3.77
CA THR A 63 -11.33 36.49 -4.76
C THR A 63 -12.01 35.88 -6.00
N ALA A 64 -12.16 34.55 -6.09
CA ALA A 64 -12.83 33.93 -7.21
C ALA A 64 -14.36 34.11 -7.13
N HIS A 65 -14.91 35.10 -7.79
CA HIS A 65 -16.32 35.18 -8.14
C HIS A 65 -16.63 34.11 -9.19
N VAL A 66 -17.59 33.27 -8.86
CA VAL A 66 -18.12 32.22 -9.73
C VAL A 66 -19.06 32.86 -10.75
N ASP A 67 -18.71 32.82 -12.02
CA ASP A 67 -19.67 32.87 -13.10
C ASP A 67 -20.28 31.48 -13.28
N THR A 68 -21.52 31.32 -12.86
CA THR A 68 -22.35 30.14 -13.08
C THR A 68 -23.06 30.28 -14.43
N PRO A 69 -22.92 29.31 -15.36
CA PRO A 69 -23.87 29.19 -16.45
C PRO A 69 -25.15 28.53 -15.92
N GLU A 70 -26.27 29.20 -16.12
CA GLU A 70 -27.62 28.67 -15.91
C GLU A 70 -27.80 27.38 -16.71
N VAL A 71 -28.18 26.30 -16.02
CA VAL A 71 -28.72 25.10 -16.66
C VAL A 71 -30.23 25.17 -16.56
N THR A 72 -30.86 25.36 -17.69
CA THR A 72 -32.30 25.24 -17.85
C THR A 72 -32.78 23.83 -17.59
N GLU A 73 -33.73 23.72 -16.67
CA GLU A 73 -34.53 22.52 -16.42
C GLU A 73 -35.35 22.15 -17.67
N HIS A 74 -35.25 20.93 -18.13
CA HIS A 74 -36.29 20.27 -18.86
C HIS A 74 -36.76 19.01 -18.14
N THR A 75 -37.93 19.16 -17.54
CA THR A 75 -38.82 18.12 -17.05
C THR A 75 -39.33 17.28 -18.26
N SER A 76 -39.19 15.97 -18.14
CA SER A 76 -40.29 15.02 -18.47
C SER A 76 -39.86 13.58 -18.14
N ALA A 77 -40.55 12.97 -17.20
CA ALA A 77 -40.61 11.53 -17.04
C ALA A 77 -41.57 10.94 -18.06
N PRO A 78 -41.43 9.68 -18.41
CA PRO A 78 -42.56 8.79 -18.28
C PRO A 78 -42.24 7.51 -17.48
N GLU A 79 -43.16 7.22 -16.65
CA GLU A 79 -43.52 5.99 -16.01
C GLU A 79 -43.63 4.82 -17.00
N GLN A 80 -42.91 3.69 -16.76
CA GLN A 80 -43.33 2.38 -17.28
C GLN A 80 -42.79 1.24 -16.47
N ALA A 81 -43.71 0.61 -15.77
CA ALA A 81 -43.98 -0.83 -15.63
C ALA A 81 -42.81 -1.78 -15.20
N GLU A 82 -42.98 -2.27 -14.01
CA GLU A 82 -42.38 -3.48 -13.47
C GLU A 82 -42.60 -4.70 -14.38
N ALA A 83 -41.51 -5.37 -14.72
CA ALA A 83 -41.55 -6.78 -15.09
C ALA A 83 -40.47 -7.49 -14.26
N GLU A 84 -40.92 -8.22 -13.25
CA GLU A 84 -40.10 -9.21 -12.53
C GLU A 84 -39.62 -10.27 -13.52
N ALA A 85 -38.35 -10.21 -13.90
CA ALA A 85 -37.65 -11.32 -14.53
C ALA A 85 -36.82 -12.00 -13.43
N THR A 86 -37.24 -13.16 -12.99
CA THR A 86 -36.46 -14.13 -12.23
C THR A 86 -35.21 -14.50 -13.04
N LEU A 87 -34.12 -13.89 -12.74
CA LEU A 87 -32.82 -14.28 -13.27
C LEU A 87 -32.30 -15.48 -12.46
N GLU A 88 -32.28 -16.66 -13.10
CA GLU A 88 -31.44 -17.77 -12.62
C GLU A 88 -30.00 -17.28 -12.56
N PRO A 89 -29.18 -17.70 -11.55
CA PRO A 89 -27.80 -17.29 -11.47
C PRO A 89 -27.01 -17.86 -12.66
N GLU A 90 -26.68 -17.00 -13.59
CA GLU A 90 -25.76 -17.32 -14.68
C GLU A 90 -24.40 -17.69 -14.05
N GLN A 91 -23.95 -18.93 -14.28
CA GLN A 91 -22.67 -19.40 -13.76
C GLN A 91 -21.57 -18.53 -14.34
N ALA A 92 -20.87 -17.81 -13.47
CA ALA A 92 -19.72 -17.01 -13.85
C ALA A 92 -18.72 -17.87 -14.66
N PRO A 93 -18.18 -17.37 -15.79
CA PRO A 93 -17.23 -18.12 -16.59
C PRO A 93 -16.01 -18.49 -15.74
N THR A 94 -15.66 -19.78 -15.70
CA THR A 94 -14.46 -20.27 -15.02
C THR A 94 -13.24 -19.83 -15.81
N ILE A 95 -12.63 -18.73 -15.41
CA ILE A 95 -11.36 -18.26 -16.00
C ILE A 95 -10.24 -19.11 -15.43
N GLN A 96 -9.56 -19.87 -16.30
CA GLN A 96 -8.39 -20.66 -15.93
C GLN A 96 -7.11 -19.94 -16.32
N LEU A 97 -6.12 -19.97 -15.42
CA LEU A 97 -4.77 -19.51 -15.74
C LEU A 97 -4.19 -20.33 -16.90
N ALA A 98 -3.60 -19.66 -17.87
CA ALA A 98 -2.86 -20.33 -18.92
C ALA A 98 -1.73 -21.16 -18.29
N PRO A 99 -1.50 -22.41 -18.74
CA PRO A 99 -0.40 -23.23 -18.25
C PRO A 99 0.93 -22.49 -18.47
N PRO A 100 1.89 -22.60 -17.55
CA PRO A 100 3.18 -21.95 -17.71
C PRO A 100 3.84 -22.40 -19.02
N PRO A 101 4.48 -21.50 -19.77
CA PRO A 101 5.18 -21.87 -21.00
C PRO A 101 6.26 -22.90 -20.70
N ALA A 102 6.37 -23.92 -21.57
CA ALA A 102 7.18 -25.14 -21.36
C ALA A 102 8.69 -24.90 -21.20
N VAL A 103 9.21 -23.72 -21.54
CA VAL A 103 10.65 -23.39 -21.40
C VAL A 103 10.80 -21.97 -20.90
N ARG A 104 11.06 -21.82 -19.59
CA ARG A 104 11.57 -20.55 -19.03
C ARG A 104 13.10 -20.56 -19.06
N ARG A 105 13.70 -19.67 -19.83
CA ARG A 105 15.08 -19.25 -19.56
C ARG A 105 14.99 -18.28 -18.38
N HIS A 106 15.12 -18.81 -17.17
CA HIS A 106 15.13 -17.98 -15.96
C HIS A 106 16.37 -17.10 -15.98
N SER A 107 16.16 -15.80 -16.08
CA SER A 107 17.14 -14.86 -15.58
C SER A 107 17.34 -15.19 -14.10
N LYS A 108 18.58 -15.50 -13.68
CA LYS A 108 18.85 -15.81 -12.28
C LYS A 108 18.67 -14.52 -11.47
N VAL A 109 17.61 -14.45 -10.67
CA VAL A 109 17.49 -13.46 -9.61
C VAL A 109 18.26 -14.03 -8.43
N SER A 110 19.28 -13.30 -7.98
CA SER A 110 19.93 -13.64 -6.72
C SER A 110 18.93 -13.34 -5.59
N PRO A 111 18.49 -14.33 -4.81
CA PRO A 111 17.55 -14.09 -3.73
C PRO A 111 18.24 -13.24 -2.64
N THR A 112 17.53 -12.24 -2.15
CA THR A 112 17.92 -11.47 -0.96
C THR A 112 17.38 -12.20 0.28
N VAL A 113 18.09 -13.25 0.69
CA VAL A 113 17.73 -14.05 1.87
C VAL A 113 18.68 -13.71 2.99
N LEU A 114 18.15 -13.43 4.17
CA LEU A 114 18.92 -13.26 5.39
C LEU A 114 19.51 -14.63 5.79
N HIS A 115 20.75 -14.66 6.30
CA HIS A 115 21.46 -15.88 6.71
C HIS A 115 21.43 -17.00 5.67
N PRO A 116 21.98 -16.80 4.45
CA PRO A 116 21.94 -17.79 3.38
C PRO A 116 22.69 -19.09 3.72
N GLU A 117 23.55 -19.07 4.73
CA GLU A 117 24.28 -20.22 5.26
C GLU A 117 23.41 -21.18 6.07
N ILE A 118 22.24 -20.74 6.58
CA ILE A 118 21.32 -21.59 7.33
C ILE A 118 20.51 -22.44 6.33
N PRO A 119 20.52 -23.78 6.47
CA PRO A 119 19.75 -24.68 5.62
C PRO A 119 18.24 -24.37 5.64
N VAL A 120 17.58 -24.58 4.50
CA VAL A 120 16.12 -24.29 4.33
C VAL A 120 15.28 -25.06 5.37
N GLU A 121 15.68 -26.27 5.73
CA GLU A 121 14.98 -27.11 6.69
C GLU A 121 15.02 -26.57 8.13
N GLN A 122 15.91 -25.62 8.40
CA GLN A 122 16.03 -24.94 9.71
C GLN A 122 15.37 -23.57 9.72
N ARG A 123 14.78 -23.16 8.61
CA ARG A 123 14.10 -21.88 8.49
C ARG A 123 12.60 -22.04 8.75
N HIS A 124 12.02 -21.01 9.37
CA HIS A 124 10.61 -20.99 9.72
C HIS A 124 9.92 -19.79 9.07
N ASP A 125 8.78 -20.04 8.43
CA ASP A 125 7.90 -18.99 7.93
C ASP A 125 6.67 -18.91 8.83
N TYR A 126 6.40 -17.72 9.33
CA TYR A 126 5.26 -17.45 10.20
C TYR A 126 3.94 -17.66 9.46
N ARG A 127 2.94 -18.23 10.15
CA ARG A 127 1.61 -18.44 9.62
C ARG A 127 0.59 -17.64 10.41
N ILE A 128 -0.26 -16.88 9.71
CA ILE A 128 -1.33 -16.10 10.32
C ILE A 128 -2.57 -16.96 10.44
N HIS A 129 -2.90 -17.33 11.67
CA HIS A 129 -4.11 -18.07 12.03
C HIS A 129 -5.18 -17.19 12.65
N ASP A 130 -4.80 -16.02 13.16
CA ASP A 130 -5.64 -15.10 13.92
C ASP A 130 -6.14 -13.97 13.00
N ASP A 131 -7.45 -13.91 12.76
CA ASP A 131 -8.08 -12.86 11.97
C ASP A 131 -8.10 -11.50 12.68
N THR A 132 -7.81 -11.47 13.98
CA THR A 132 -7.73 -10.27 14.79
C THR A 132 -6.30 -9.69 14.88
N LEU A 133 -5.35 -10.25 14.15
CA LEU A 133 -3.99 -9.73 14.10
C LEU A 133 -3.97 -8.25 13.71
N GLY A 134 -3.35 -7.43 14.54
CA GLY A 134 -3.31 -5.97 14.34
C GLY A 134 -4.53 -5.20 14.87
N VAL A 135 -5.54 -5.88 15.39
CA VAL A 135 -6.66 -5.27 16.12
C VAL A 135 -6.19 -4.95 17.56
N GLY A 136 -6.59 -3.79 18.08
CA GLY A 136 -6.27 -3.38 19.44
C GLY A 136 -6.34 -1.87 19.62
N THR A 137 -6.27 -1.44 20.87
CA THR A 137 -6.18 -0.03 21.25
C THR A 137 -4.86 0.58 20.79
N PRO A 138 -4.76 1.91 20.64
CA PRO A 138 -3.49 2.58 20.32
C PRO A 138 -2.34 2.20 21.30
N GLY A 139 -2.65 2.05 22.59
CA GLY A 139 -1.67 1.65 23.59
C GLY A 139 -1.15 0.22 23.41
N GLU A 140 -2.03 -0.72 23.07
CA GLU A 140 -1.64 -2.11 22.77
C GLU A 140 -0.79 -2.19 21.51
N LYS A 141 -1.18 -1.48 20.45
CA LYS A 141 -0.41 -1.37 19.20
C LYS A 141 0.98 -0.78 19.43
N PHE A 142 1.06 0.33 20.18
CA PHE A 142 2.34 0.93 20.53
C PHE A 142 3.24 -0.05 21.29
N ASN A 143 2.70 -0.71 22.33
CA ASN A 143 3.46 -1.67 23.12
C ASN A 143 3.90 -2.89 22.30
N GLY A 144 3.07 -3.36 21.38
CA GLY A 144 3.39 -4.41 20.42
C GLY A 144 4.57 -4.02 19.53
N ASN A 145 4.50 -2.82 18.92
CA ASN A 145 5.57 -2.28 18.09
C ASN A 145 6.90 -2.15 18.85
N VAL A 146 6.87 -1.60 20.06
CA VAL A 146 8.08 -1.44 20.88
C VAL A 146 8.72 -2.78 21.22
N LYS A 147 7.92 -3.79 21.60
CA LYS A 147 8.42 -5.14 21.89
C LYS A 147 9.03 -5.79 20.65
N ALA A 148 8.36 -5.69 19.51
CA ALA A 148 8.86 -6.23 18.25
C ALA A 148 10.18 -5.59 17.81
N ILE A 149 10.29 -4.25 17.91
CA ILE A 149 11.53 -3.53 17.54
C ILE A 149 12.68 -3.89 18.50
N ARG A 150 12.43 -3.98 19.80
CA ARG A 150 13.46 -4.42 20.76
C ARG A 150 13.96 -5.82 20.47
N LEU A 151 13.03 -6.73 20.13
CA LEU A 151 13.38 -8.10 19.75
C LEU A 151 14.16 -8.12 18.43
N LEU A 152 13.71 -7.38 17.41
CA LEU A 152 14.44 -7.26 16.15
C LEU A 152 15.91 -6.86 16.38
N LYS A 153 16.13 -5.78 17.14
CA LYS A 153 17.48 -5.28 17.44
C LYS A 153 18.32 -6.29 18.22
N LYS A 154 17.69 -7.09 19.09
CA LYS A 154 18.35 -8.20 19.79
C LYS A 154 18.78 -9.29 18.80
N LEU A 155 17.87 -9.73 17.90
CA LEU A 155 18.15 -10.76 16.91
C LEU A 155 19.28 -10.36 15.97
N GLU A 156 19.30 -9.09 15.54
CA GLU A 156 20.36 -8.53 14.71
C GLU A 156 21.71 -8.48 15.44
N ALA A 157 21.70 -8.12 16.72
CA ALA A 157 22.93 -8.13 17.53
C ALA A 157 23.48 -9.55 17.80
N GLU A 158 22.59 -10.55 17.84
CA GLU A 158 22.92 -11.97 17.99
C GLU A 158 23.20 -12.66 16.65
N ASP A 159 23.00 -11.95 15.52
CA ASP A 159 23.22 -12.43 14.16
C ASP A 159 22.52 -13.78 13.87
N ARG A 160 21.23 -13.87 14.16
CA ARG A 160 20.43 -15.08 14.03
C ARG A 160 18.99 -14.83 13.58
N PHE A 161 18.33 -15.88 13.12
CA PHE A 161 16.89 -15.89 12.92
C PHE A 161 16.09 -15.91 14.22
N ALA A 162 14.87 -15.41 14.13
CA ALA A 162 13.85 -15.56 15.17
C ALA A 162 13.40 -17.03 15.29
N THR A 163 13.16 -17.49 16.52
CA THR A 163 12.46 -18.74 16.76
C THR A 163 10.96 -18.59 16.48
N PRO A 164 10.18 -19.69 16.36
CA PRO A 164 8.73 -19.60 16.20
C PRO A 164 8.04 -18.76 17.29
N GLU A 165 8.47 -18.87 18.54
CA GLU A 165 7.93 -18.11 19.66
C GLU A 165 8.30 -16.60 19.56
N GLU A 166 9.50 -16.29 19.08
CA GLU A 166 9.94 -14.93 18.82
C GLU A 166 9.19 -14.33 17.61
N GLN A 167 8.85 -15.13 16.60
CA GLN A 167 8.02 -14.71 15.47
C GLN A 167 6.62 -14.26 15.92
N GLU A 168 6.02 -14.88 16.93
CA GLU A 168 4.76 -14.43 17.53
C GLU A 168 4.85 -13.02 18.11
N VAL A 169 6.01 -12.65 18.66
CA VAL A 169 6.25 -11.29 19.16
C VAL A 169 6.45 -10.31 18.02
N LEU A 170 7.22 -10.68 17.00
CA LEU A 170 7.47 -9.85 15.81
C LEU A 170 6.18 -9.59 15.01
N ALA A 171 5.31 -10.60 14.90
CA ALA A 171 4.03 -10.50 14.20
C ALA A 171 3.06 -9.49 14.83
N ARG A 172 3.29 -9.06 16.08
CA ARG A 172 2.53 -7.98 16.74
C ARG A 172 2.93 -6.58 16.30
N TYR A 173 3.93 -6.45 15.45
CA TYR A 173 4.26 -5.17 14.83
C TYR A 173 3.21 -4.79 13.78
N VAL A 174 2.58 -3.65 13.97
CA VAL A 174 1.51 -3.15 13.09
C VAL A 174 1.86 -1.80 12.45
N GLY A 175 3.13 -1.39 12.50
CA GLY A 175 3.54 -0.08 12.01
C GLY A 175 2.93 1.08 12.80
N TRP A 176 2.95 2.25 12.21
CA TRP A 176 2.62 3.51 12.90
C TRP A 176 1.33 4.16 12.39
N GLY A 177 0.60 3.51 11.49
CA GLY A 177 -0.72 3.97 11.06
C GLY A 177 -1.69 4.09 12.25
N GLY A 178 -2.30 5.27 12.42
CA GLY A 178 -3.14 5.57 13.57
C GLY A 178 -2.40 5.78 14.90
N LEU A 179 -1.06 5.93 14.88
CA LEU A 179 -0.22 6.23 16.05
C LEU A 179 0.59 7.52 15.87
N ALA A 180 0.14 8.43 15.01
CA ALA A 180 0.83 9.68 14.72
C ALA A 180 1.11 10.53 15.96
N ASP A 181 0.19 10.52 16.95
CA ASP A 181 0.33 11.28 18.19
C ASP A 181 1.57 10.88 19.01
N CYS A 182 2.05 9.63 18.87
CA CYS A 182 3.24 9.16 19.57
C CYS A 182 4.53 9.89 19.14
N PHE A 183 4.49 10.61 18.01
CA PHE A 183 5.59 11.41 17.46
C PHE A 183 5.55 12.89 17.90
N ASP A 184 4.53 13.32 18.65
CA ASP A 184 4.47 14.64 19.28
C ASP A 184 5.31 14.63 20.58
N GLU A 185 6.19 15.63 20.74
CA GLU A 185 7.07 15.75 21.92
C GLU A 185 6.33 15.81 23.26
N ARG A 186 5.08 16.28 23.23
CA ARG A 186 4.21 16.37 24.41
C ARG A 186 3.55 15.01 24.77
N HIS A 187 3.60 14.04 23.86
CA HIS A 187 2.97 12.74 24.09
C HIS A 187 3.81 11.88 25.06
N SER A 188 3.17 11.22 26.02
CA SER A 188 3.84 10.43 27.04
C SER A 188 4.75 9.30 26.52
N LYS A 189 4.55 8.85 25.28
CA LYS A 189 5.32 7.78 24.61
C LYS A 189 6.46 8.31 23.73
N TYR A 190 6.56 9.61 23.53
CA TYR A 190 7.56 10.23 22.65
C TYR A 190 9.00 9.88 23.05
N ALA A 191 9.33 10.06 24.33
CA ALA A 191 10.69 9.83 24.81
C ALA A 191 11.12 8.35 24.66
N GLU A 192 10.20 7.40 24.93
CA GLU A 192 10.44 5.97 24.73
C GLU A 192 10.68 5.65 23.26
N LEU A 193 9.86 6.19 22.37
CA LEU A 193 9.98 5.98 20.91
C LEU A 193 11.28 6.58 20.38
N LYS A 194 11.61 7.81 20.75
CA LYS A 194 12.81 8.51 20.30
C LYS A 194 14.10 7.81 20.76
N ALA A 195 14.09 7.22 21.98
CA ALA A 195 15.22 6.47 22.49
C ALA A 195 15.38 5.07 21.85
N LEU A 196 14.30 4.50 21.32
CA LEU A 196 14.28 3.18 20.72
C LEU A 196 14.82 3.19 19.28
N LEU A 197 14.55 4.23 18.51
CA LEU A 197 14.83 4.34 17.09
C LEU A 197 16.09 5.17 16.83
N THR A 198 16.83 4.82 15.77
CA THR A 198 17.81 5.72 15.19
C THR A 198 17.12 6.92 14.55
N GLU A 199 17.84 7.97 14.18
CA GLU A 199 17.25 9.13 13.53
C GLU A 199 16.58 8.78 12.20
N ASP A 200 17.22 7.92 11.39
CA ASP A 200 16.65 7.45 10.11
C ASP A 200 15.42 6.56 10.33
N GLU A 201 15.48 5.64 11.29
CA GLU A 201 14.33 4.81 11.66
C GLU A 201 13.16 5.67 12.18
N TYR A 202 13.46 6.69 12.98
CA TYR A 202 12.45 7.61 13.50
C TYR A 202 11.81 8.42 12.38
N ALA A 203 12.61 8.95 11.46
CA ALA A 203 12.11 9.70 10.30
C ALA A 203 11.22 8.82 9.41
N ALA A 204 11.66 7.58 9.09
CA ALA A 204 10.89 6.63 8.32
C ALA A 204 9.59 6.23 9.02
N ALA A 205 9.63 5.92 10.32
CA ALA A 205 8.47 5.57 11.13
C ALA A 205 7.44 6.71 11.16
N ARG A 206 7.90 7.96 11.36
CA ARG A 206 7.04 9.14 11.32
C ARG A 206 6.38 9.32 9.95
N ALA A 207 7.12 9.15 8.87
CA ALA A 207 6.60 9.24 7.51
C ALA A 207 5.53 8.17 7.22
N SER A 208 5.68 6.96 7.77
CA SER A 208 4.77 5.84 7.56
C SER A 208 3.42 5.98 8.27
N THR A 209 3.26 6.94 9.20
CA THR A 209 2.00 7.12 9.95
C THR A 209 0.79 7.37 9.06
N LEU A 210 0.99 7.89 7.86
CA LEU A 210 -0.05 8.22 6.90
C LEU A 210 -0.40 7.08 5.93
N ASN A 211 0.53 6.16 5.72
CA ASN A 211 0.45 5.18 4.63
C ASN A 211 0.47 3.72 5.11
N ALA A 212 0.62 3.48 6.41
CA ALA A 212 0.64 2.13 6.96
C ALA A 212 -0.79 1.60 7.13
N HIS A 213 -1.35 1.07 6.06
CA HIS A 213 -2.66 0.41 6.05
C HIS A 213 -2.45 -1.09 5.87
N TYR A 214 -2.71 -1.87 6.91
CA TYR A 214 -2.67 -3.31 6.86
C TYR A 214 -3.95 -3.89 6.28
N THR A 215 -3.80 -4.79 5.31
CA THR A 215 -4.92 -5.55 4.76
C THR A 215 -5.34 -6.63 5.75
N THR A 216 -6.63 -6.73 6.01
CA THR A 216 -7.14 -7.76 6.92
C THR A 216 -6.93 -9.17 6.34
N PRO A 217 -6.66 -10.20 7.17
CA PRO A 217 -6.48 -11.58 6.71
C PRO A 217 -7.66 -12.09 5.87
N VAL A 218 -8.89 -11.66 6.17
CA VAL A 218 -10.10 -12.03 5.41
C VAL A 218 -9.99 -11.60 3.94
N VAL A 219 -9.56 -10.36 3.67
CA VAL A 219 -9.39 -9.85 2.30
C VAL A 219 -8.25 -10.60 1.59
N ILE A 220 -7.14 -10.86 2.29
CA ILE A 220 -5.99 -11.59 1.72
C ILE A 220 -6.40 -13.00 1.33
N ARG A 221 -7.12 -13.72 2.20
CA ARG A 221 -7.61 -15.07 1.91
C ARG A 221 -8.56 -15.08 0.72
N ALA A 222 -9.48 -14.12 0.63
CA ALA A 222 -10.39 -14.00 -0.51
C ALA A 222 -9.64 -13.81 -1.85
N ILE A 223 -8.51 -13.08 -1.84
CA ILE A 223 -7.64 -12.94 -3.01
C ILE A 223 -7.02 -14.30 -3.37
N TYR A 224 -6.47 -15.02 -2.39
CA TYR A 224 -5.89 -16.35 -2.63
C TYR A 224 -6.92 -17.39 -3.05
N ASP A 225 -8.13 -17.36 -2.49
CA ASP A 225 -9.23 -18.23 -2.92
C ASP A 225 -9.59 -17.97 -4.39
N THR A 226 -9.62 -16.70 -4.79
CA THR A 226 -9.83 -16.31 -6.18
C THR A 226 -8.73 -16.86 -7.09
N LEU A 227 -7.46 -16.70 -6.72
CA LEU A 227 -6.32 -17.24 -7.46
C LEU A 227 -6.37 -18.79 -7.55
N SER A 228 -6.77 -19.45 -6.46
CA SER A 228 -6.95 -20.90 -6.42
C SER A 228 -8.05 -21.36 -7.38
N ASN A 229 -9.19 -20.66 -7.38
CA ASN A 229 -10.31 -20.93 -8.29
C ASN A 229 -9.95 -20.70 -9.76
N MET A 230 -9.02 -19.79 -10.05
CA MET A 230 -8.46 -19.58 -11.38
C MET A 230 -7.40 -20.64 -11.75
N GLY A 231 -7.12 -21.60 -10.86
CA GLY A 231 -6.20 -22.71 -11.12
C GLY A 231 -4.74 -22.45 -10.74
N PHE A 232 -4.42 -21.34 -10.08
CA PHE A 232 -3.07 -21.11 -9.56
C PHE A 232 -2.75 -22.08 -8.42
N LYS A 233 -1.61 -22.75 -8.49
CA LYS A 233 -1.13 -23.69 -7.47
C LYS A 233 0.18 -23.24 -6.87
N THR A 234 1.24 -23.13 -7.67
CA THR A 234 2.56 -22.75 -7.22
C THR A 234 3.28 -21.95 -8.30
N GLY A 235 4.19 -21.07 -7.89
CA GLY A 235 4.99 -20.26 -8.80
C GLY A 235 5.81 -19.20 -8.07
N ASN A 236 6.31 -18.24 -8.82
CA ASN A 236 6.96 -17.06 -8.26
C ASN A 236 5.90 -16.01 -7.93
N ILE A 237 5.77 -15.66 -6.65
CA ILE A 237 4.82 -14.66 -6.16
C ILE A 237 5.58 -13.41 -5.75
N LEU A 238 5.17 -12.24 -6.27
CA LEU A 238 5.68 -10.93 -5.91
C LEU A 238 4.69 -10.21 -5.00
N GLU A 239 5.19 -9.63 -3.90
CA GLU A 239 4.51 -8.61 -3.10
C GLU A 239 5.37 -7.34 -3.10
N PRO A 240 5.06 -6.33 -3.95
CA PRO A 240 5.96 -5.20 -4.19
C PRO A 240 5.95 -4.12 -3.10
N SER A 241 5.09 -4.25 -2.11
CA SER A 241 5.04 -3.45 -0.87
C SER A 241 4.55 -4.34 0.26
N CYS A 242 5.44 -5.25 0.70
CA CYS A 242 4.99 -6.38 1.49
C CYS A 242 4.67 -6.04 2.96
N GLY A 243 5.04 -4.87 3.43
CA GLY A 243 4.90 -4.57 4.84
C GLY A 243 5.64 -5.62 5.68
N VAL A 244 4.99 -6.10 6.73
CA VAL A 244 5.49 -7.24 7.52
C VAL A 244 5.22 -8.61 6.88
N GLY A 245 4.66 -8.65 5.65
CA GLY A 245 4.44 -9.89 4.90
C GLY A 245 3.12 -10.60 5.21
N ASN A 246 2.05 -9.88 5.48
CA ASN A 246 0.76 -10.50 5.81
C ASN A 246 0.23 -11.40 4.68
N PHE A 247 0.49 -11.07 3.41
CA PHE A 247 0.14 -11.95 2.30
C PHE A 247 0.92 -13.26 2.36
N PHE A 248 2.19 -13.24 2.75
CA PHE A 248 2.98 -14.48 2.92
C PHE A 248 2.46 -15.31 4.09
N GLY A 249 2.09 -14.66 5.21
CA GLY A 249 1.53 -15.33 6.37
C GLY A 249 0.17 -15.99 6.13
N CYS A 250 -0.62 -15.45 5.21
CA CYS A 250 -1.93 -15.98 4.82
C CYS A 250 -1.86 -16.91 3.59
N LEU A 251 -0.65 -17.23 3.07
CA LEU A 251 -0.51 -18.11 1.89
C LEU A 251 -1.14 -19.48 2.15
N PRO A 252 -2.07 -19.97 1.31
CA PRO A 252 -2.65 -21.30 1.48
C PRO A 252 -1.61 -22.41 1.42
N GLU A 253 -1.80 -23.49 2.17
CA GLU A 253 -0.92 -24.66 2.15
C GLU A 253 -0.74 -25.24 0.75
N ALA A 254 -1.82 -25.28 -0.04
CA ALA A 254 -1.79 -25.74 -1.44
C ALA A 254 -0.84 -24.91 -2.32
N MET A 255 -0.50 -23.68 -1.91
CA MET A 255 0.44 -22.78 -2.59
C MET A 255 1.83 -22.78 -1.92
N GLY A 256 2.06 -23.58 -0.88
CA GLY A 256 3.29 -23.61 -0.07
C GLY A 256 4.58 -23.91 -0.83
N GLY A 257 4.50 -24.54 -2.02
CA GLY A 257 5.65 -24.74 -2.91
C GLY A 257 6.05 -23.49 -3.72
N SER A 258 5.39 -22.34 -3.54
CA SER A 258 5.71 -21.10 -4.23
C SER A 258 6.99 -20.45 -3.69
N LYS A 259 7.67 -19.70 -4.56
CA LYS A 259 8.78 -18.82 -4.17
C LYS A 259 8.26 -17.41 -3.94
N LEU A 260 8.52 -16.88 -2.75
CA LEU A 260 8.01 -15.58 -2.30
C LEU A 260 9.07 -14.50 -2.46
N TYR A 261 8.68 -13.39 -3.05
CA TYR A 261 9.53 -12.22 -3.27
C TYR A 261 8.81 -10.99 -2.73
N GLY A 262 9.41 -10.36 -1.72
CA GLY A 262 8.89 -9.14 -1.09
C GLY A 262 9.78 -7.94 -1.38
N VAL A 263 9.16 -6.77 -1.47
CA VAL A 263 9.86 -5.49 -1.46
C VAL A 263 9.21 -4.61 -0.41
N GLU A 264 10.00 -4.01 0.47
CA GLU A 264 9.50 -3.10 1.50
C GLU A 264 10.43 -1.90 1.64
N LEU A 265 9.84 -0.70 1.63
CA LEU A 265 10.58 0.55 1.74
C LEU A 265 11.04 0.84 3.16
N ASP A 266 10.14 0.63 4.14
CA ASP A 266 10.44 0.89 5.55
C ASP A 266 11.41 -0.15 6.12
N SER A 267 12.51 0.34 6.66
CA SER A 267 13.60 -0.54 7.05
C SER A 267 13.26 -1.43 8.25
N ILE A 268 12.49 -0.95 9.23
CA ILE A 268 12.08 -1.75 10.38
C ILE A 268 11.10 -2.82 9.95
N THR A 269 10.09 -2.41 9.19
CA THR A 269 9.04 -3.30 8.68
C THR A 269 9.62 -4.42 7.82
N GLY A 270 10.51 -4.06 6.88
CA GLY A 270 11.15 -5.05 6.00
C GLY A 270 12.08 -6.02 6.74
N ARG A 271 12.85 -5.55 7.73
CA ARG A 271 13.70 -6.42 8.57
C ARG A 271 12.88 -7.35 9.46
N ILE A 272 11.73 -6.89 9.97
CA ILE A 272 10.77 -7.76 10.68
C ILE A 272 10.22 -8.82 9.72
N ALA A 273 9.85 -8.44 8.50
CA ALA A 273 9.37 -9.39 7.50
C ALA A 273 10.42 -10.46 7.16
N GLN A 274 11.70 -10.10 7.07
CA GLN A 274 12.80 -11.06 6.85
C GLN A 274 12.93 -12.07 8.00
N GLN A 275 12.64 -11.67 9.23
CA GLN A 275 12.64 -12.56 10.40
C GLN A 275 11.38 -13.45 10.46
N LEU A 276 10.24 -12.95 9.95
CA LEU A 276 8.98 -13.69 9.92
C LEU A 276 8.95 -14.73 8.78
N TYR A 277 9.53 -14.40 7.62
CA TYR A 277 9.48 -15.24 6.42
C TYR A 277 10.89 -15.56 5.95
N GLN A 278 11.54 -16.46 6.66
CA GLN A 278 12.96 -16.80 6.52
C GLN A 278 13.30 -17.48 5.18
N ASN A 279 12.30 -18.04 4.50
CA ASN A 279 12.45 -18.62 3.16
C ASN A 279 12.12 -17.63 2.04
N ALA A 280 11.51 -16.50 2.32
CA ALA A 280 11.18 -15.50 1.33
C ALA A 280 12.39 -14.64 0.96
N SER A 281 12.44 -14.19 -0.30
CA SER A 281 13.41 -13.21 -0.76
C SER A 281 12.84 -11.80 -0.54
N ILE A 282 13.20 -11.15 0.55
CA ILE A 282 12.69 -9.82 0.91
C ILE A 282 13.79 -8.78 0.75
N THR A 283 13.54 -7.79 -0.11
CA THR A 283 14.44 -6.68 -0.39
C THR A 283 13.94 -5.41 0.32
N VAL A 284 14.78 -4.87 1.20
CA VAL A 284 14.44 -3.67 1.99
C VAL A 284 14.92 -2.43 1.26
N GLN A 285 14.09 -1.94 0.35
CA GLN A 285 14.31 -0.70 -0.42
C GLN A 285 13.04 -0.33 -1.19
N GLY A 286 13.00 0.86 -1.79
CA GLY A 286 11.89 1.27 -2.64
C GLY A 286 11.76 0.40 -3.90
N TYR A 287 10.52 0.11 -4.30
CA TYR A 287 10.23 -0.72 -5.47
C TYR A 287 10.82 -0.13 -6.77
N GLU A 288 10.95 1.19 -6.85
CA GLU A 288 11.58 1.90 -7.98
C GLU A 288 13.07 1.55 -8.16
N LYS A 289 13.74 1.08 -7.09
CA LYS A 289 15.15 0.69 -7.11
C LYS A 289 15.37 -0.80 -7.38
N VAL A 290 14.29 -1.60 -7.34
CA VAL A 290 14.36 -3.05 -7.56
C VAL A 290 14.18 -3.37 -9.03
N ASN A 291 15.09 -4.17 -9.60
CA ASN A 291 15.06 -4.59 -10.99
C ASN A 291 14.85 -6.11 -11.08
N PHE A 292 13.60 -6.55 -11.01
CA PHE A 292 13.25 -7.91 -11.35
C PHE A 292 13.18 -8.07 -12.88
N PRO A 293 13.50 -9.28 -13.40
CA PRO A 293 13.36 -9.56 -14.83
C PRO A 293 11.90 -9.44 -15.29
N LYS A 294 11.73 -9.12 -16.57
CA LYS A 294 10.42 -9.22 -17.22
C LYS A 294 9.93 -10.67 -17.23
N ASP A 295 8.62 -10.84 -17.18
CA ASP A 295 7.97 -12.15 -17.30
C ASP A 295 8.43 -13.18 -16.26
N PHE A 296 8.90 -12.72 -15.10
CA PHE A 296 9.50 -13.57 -14.07
C PHE A 296 8.47 -14.15 -13.09
N PHE A 297 7.47 -13.34 -12.73
CA PHE A 297 6.48 -13.74 -11.73
C PHE A 297 5.26 -14.40 -12.38
N ASP A 298 4.67 -15.36 -11.66
CA ASP A 298 3.39 -15.94 -12.01
C ASP A 298 2.25 -15.08 -11.50
N VAL A 299 2.44 -14.52 -10.33
CA VAL A 299 1.44 -13.69 -9.63
C VAL A 299 2.15 -12.51 -8.96
N ALA A 300 1.53 -11.34 -9.02
CA ALA A 300 1.82 -10.22 -8.14
C ALA A 300 0.59 -9.92 -7.28
N VAL A 301 0.76 -9.94 -5.96
CA VAL A 301 -0.29 -9.65 -4.97
C VAL A 301 0.16 -8.53 -4.04
N GLY A 302 -0.75 -7.91 -3.33
CA GLY A 302 -0.40 -6.98 -2.27
C GLY A 302 -1.38 -5.82 -2.14
N ASN A 303 -1.15 -5.02 -1.10
CA ASN A 303 -1.78 -3.73 -0.91
C ASN A 303 -0.75 -2.65 -1.29
N VAL A 304 -0.91 -2.05 -2.47
CA VAL A 304 0.04 -1.06 -2.96
C VAL A 304 -0.15 0.29 -2.26
N PRO A 305 0.90 1.10 -2.09
CA PRO A 305 0.77 2.41 -1.45
C PRO A 305 -0.18 3.31 -2.24
N PHE A 306 -0.95 4.13 -1.51
CA PHE A 306 -1.90 5.07 -2.08
C PHE A 306 -1.34 6.49 -2.00
N GLY A 307 -1.64 7.29 -3.00
CA GLY A 307 -1.27 8.69 -2.99
C GLY A 307 -1.30 9.33 -4.38
N ASN A 308 -1.32 10.64 -4.40
CA ASN A 308 -1.24 11.42 -5.63
C ASN A 308 0.18 11.97 -5.87
N TYR A 309 1.18 11.16 -5.55
CA TYR A 309 2.57 11.47 -5.82
C TYR A 309 3.18 10.42 -6.74
N GLN A 310 4.32 10.75 -7.32
CA GLN A 310 5.07 9.91 -8.25
C GLN A 310 6.37 9.46 -7.61
N VAL A 311 6.85 8.30 -7.99
CA VAL A 311 8.20 7.83 -7.65
C VAL A 311 9.14 8.01 -8.83
N ASN A 312 10.42 8.21 -8.56
CA ASN A 312 11.41 8.39 -9.61
C ASN A 312 11.97 7.04 -10.07
N ASP A 313 11.31 6.44 -11.06
CA ASP A 313 11.80 5.27 -11.79
C ASP A 313 11.98 5.66 -13.27
N LYS A 314 13.23 5.71 -13.72
CA LYS A 314 13.57 6.16 -15.08
C LYS A 314 12.83 5.42 -16.19
N ALA A 315 12.48 4.16 -15.98
CA ALA A 315 11.76 3.35 -16.95
C ALA A 315 10.27 3.78 -17.08
N TYR A 316 9.70 4.33 -16.01
CA TYR A 316 8.27 4.64 -15.89
C TYR A 316 7.96 6.13 -15.75
N ASN A 317 8.94 7.01 -15.52
CA ASN A 317 8.74 8.45 -15.33
C ASN A 317 7.90 9.10 -16.44
N ARG A 318 8.06 8.64 -17.70
CA ARG A 318 7.30 9.15 -18.85
C ARG A 318 5.78 8.89 -18.77
N LEU A 319 5.34 7.97 -17.91
CA LEU A 319 3.92 7.66 -17.74
C LEU A 319 3.21 8.72 -16.89
N GLY A 320 3.94 9.41 -16.01
CA GLY A 320 3.37 10.41 -15.10
C GLY A 320 2.34 9.82 -14.12
N PHE A 321 2.40 8.53 -13.82
CA PHE A 321 1.41 7.85 -13.01
C PHE A 321 1.61 8.13 -11.53
N SER A 322 0.49 8.28 -10.80
CA SER A 322 0.50 8.24 -9.34
C SER A 322 1.05 6.91 -8.83
N ILE A 323 1.54 6.88 -7.59
CA ILE A 323 2.25 5.73 -7.04
C ILE A 323 1.49 4.42 -7.19
N HIS A 324 0.20 4.36 -6.84
CA HIS A 324 -0.60 3.13 -6.97
C HIS A 324 -0.69 2.64 -8.43
N ASN A 325 -0.80 3.53 -9.40
CA ASN A 325 -0.85 3.18 -10.82
C ASN A 325 0.52 2.79 -11.38
N TYR A 326 1.61 3.37 -10.86
CA TYR A 326 2.98 2.96 -11.16
C TYR A 326 3.23 1.49 -10.75
N PHE A 327 2.73 1.07 -9.57
CA PHE A 327 2.87 -0.32 -9.12
C PHE A 327 2.22 -1.30 -10.09
N PHE A 328 1.04 -0.99 -10.64
CA PHE A 328 0.43 -1.80 -11.71
C PHE A 328 1.29 -1.85 -12.97
N ALA A 329 1.77 -0.70 -13.43
CA ALA A 329 2.56 -0.64 -14.66
C ALA A 329 3.85 -1.49 -14.55
N LYS A 330 4.57 -1.40 -13.44
CA LYS A 330 5.80 -2.14 -13.23
C LYS A 330 5.54 -3.63 -12.97
N ALA A 331 4.54 -3.98 -12.17
CA ALA A 331 4.18 -5.36 -11.90
C ALA A 331 3.76 -6.10 -13.18
N LEU A 332 2.98 -5.45 -14.06
CA LEU A 332 2.58 -6.04 -15.35
C LEU A 332 3.77 -6.34 -16.27
N ASP A 333 4.83 -5.54 -16.23
CA ASP A 333 6.05 -5.85 -17.00
C ASP A 333 6.84 -7.03 -16.40
N GLN A 334 6.67 -7.30 -15.11
CA GLN A 334 7.40 -8.35 -14.39
C GLN A 334 6.63 -9.67 -14.26
N VAL A 335 5.31 -9.61 -14.37
CA VAL A 335 4.44 -10.78 -14.41
C VAL A 335 4.42 -11.34 -15.84
N ARG A 336 4.54 -12.66 -15.97
CA ARG A 336 4.54 -13.33 -17.27
C ARG A 336 3.18 -13.24 -17.98
N PRO A 337 3.14 -13.40 -19.30
CA PRO A 337 1.88 -13.61 -20.01
C PRO A 337 1.08 -14.77 -19.41
N GLY A 338 -0.23 -14.56 -19.19
CA GLY A 338 -1.11 -15.50 -18.51
C GLY A 338 -0.93 -15.59 -17.00
N GLY A 339 -0.07 -14.74 -16.41
CA GLY A 339 0.00 -14.53 -14.96
C GLY A 339 -1.02 -13.50 -14.49
N ILE A 340 -1.10 -13.26 -13.18
CA ILE A 340 -2.11 -12.38 -12.58
C ILE A 340 -1.47 -11.30 -11.73
N VAL A 341 -2.03 -10.09 -11.80
CA VAL A 341 -1.81 -9.00 -10.85
C VAL A 341 -3.09 -8.77 -10.06
N ALA A 342 -3.05 -8.98 -8.74
CA ALA A 342 -4.20 -8.84 -7.84
C ALA A 342 -3.83 -7.90 -6.68
N PHE A 343 -4.13 -6.62 -6.85
CA PHE A 343 -3.77 -5.57 -5.88
C PHE A 343 -4.98 -4.97 -5.18
N VAL A 344 -4.85 -4.76 -3.88
CA VAL A 344 -5.66 -3.79 -3.16
C VAL A 344 -5.08 -2.41 -3.49
N THR A 345 -5.93 -1.51 -3.96
CA THR A 345 -5.49 -0.21 -4.50
C THR A 345 -6.50 0.89 -4.22
N SER A 346 -6.11 2.12 -4.53
CA SER A 346 -7.02 3.27 -4.49
C SER A 346 -8.14 3.13 -5.50
N ARG A 347 -9.36 3.52 -5.10
CA ARG A 347 -10.51 3.62 -6.02
C ARG A 347 -10.21 4.43 -7.28
N TYR A 348 -9.30 5.38 -7.20
CA TYR A 348 -8.95 6.24 -8.33
C TYR A 348 -8.28 5.51 -9.50
N THR A 349 -7.75 4.30 -9.31
CA THR A 349 -7.31 3.46 -10.43
C THR A 349 -8.46 3.22 -11.42
N MET A 350 -9.68 2.98 -10.91
CA MET A 350 -10.87 2.68 -11.72
C MET A 350 -11.79 3.89 -11.93
N ASP A 351 -11.93 4.77 -10.92
CA ASP A 351 -12.94 5.83 -10.87
C ASP A 351 -12.44 7.19 -11.40
N SER A 352 -11.14 7.34 -11.71
CA SER A 352 -10.61 8.60 -12.24
C SER A 352 -11.35 9.02 -13.53
N LYS A 353 -11.67 10.30 -13.67
CA LYS A 353 -12.20 10.86 -14.94
C LYS A 353 -11.19 10.72 -16.07
N ASP A 354 -9.89 10.86 -15.77
CA ASP A 354 -8.82 10.58 -16.72
C ASP A 354 -8.74 9.08 -17.00
N THR A 355 -8.80 8.73 -18.29
CA THR A 355 -8.80 7.34 -18.76
C THR A 355 -7.39 6.83 -19.11
N THR A 356 -6.35 7.65 -19.01
CA THR A 356 -5.00 7.35 -19.45
C THR A 356 -4.45 6.07 -18.83
N VAL A 357 -4.58 5.92 -17.50
CA VAL A 357 -4.15 4.72 -16.79
C VAL A 357 -4.91 3.49 -17.24
N ARG A 358 -6.25 3.56 -17.27
CA ARG A 358 -7.08 2.41 -17.69
C ARG A 358 -6.78 1.98 -19.12
N LYS A 359 -6.59 2.92 -20.04
CA LYS A 359 -6.17 2.60 -21.42
C LYS A 359 -4.79 1.93 -21.47
N TYR A 360 -3.84 2.42 -20.66
CA TYR A 360 -2.51 1.83 -20.58
C TYR A 360 -2.57 0.38 -20.06
N LEU A 361 -3.35 0.14 -19.00
CA LEU A 361 -3.53 -1.19 -18.41
C LEU A 361 -4.24 -2.15 -19.38
N ALA A 362 -5.33 -1.69 -20.02
CA ALA A 362 -6.10 -2.48 -20.98
C ALA A 362 -5.33 -2.90 -22.24
N GLN A 363 -4.25 -2.18 -22.59
CA GLN A 363 -3.35 -2.58 -23.69
C GLN A 363 -2.38 -3.72 -23.28
N ARG A 364 -2.27 -4.04 -21.99
CA ARG A 364 -1.27 -4.99 -21.43
C ARG A 364 -1.89 -6.17 -20.71
N ALA A 365 -3.09 -6.00 -20.19
CA ALA A 365 -3.78 -7.02 -19.44
C ALA A 365 -5.28 -6.94 -19.61
N GLU A 366 -5.96 -8.05 -19.46
CA GLU A 366 -7.40 -8.14 -19.36
C GLU A 366 -7.82 -7.86 -17.91
N LEU A 367 -8.88 -7.07 -17.72
CA LEU A 367 -9.49 -6.85 -16.41
C LEU A 367 -10.40 -8.03 -16.07
N LEU A 368 -9.97 -8.88 -15.15
CA LEU A 368 -10.72 -10.06 -14.74
C LEU A 368 -11.82 -9.75 -13.73
N GLY A 369 -11.62 -8.70 -12.93
CA GLY A 369 -12.59 -8.27 -11.94
C GLY A 369 -12.10 -7.10 -11.10
N ALA A 370 -13.03 -6.40 -10.45
CA ALA A 370 -12.75 -5.37 -9.46
C ALA A 370 -13.82 -5.40 -8.37
N ILE A 371 -13.40 -5.41 -7.11
CA ILE A 371 -14.29 -5.44 -5.95
C ILE A 371 -14.04 -4.16 -5.14
N ARG A 372 -15.12 -3.45 -4.83
CA ARG A 372 -15.05 -2.30 -3.93
C ARG A 372 -15.13 -2.81 -2.50
N LEU A 373 -14.08 -2.55 -1.73
CA LEU A 373 -14.07 -2.83 -0.31
C LEU A 373 -14.88 -1.76 0.45
N PRO A 374 -15.51 -2.12 1.58
CA PRO A 374 -16.28 -1.20 2.41
C PRO A 374 -15.45 -0.08 3.02
#